data_dee804e9f27900dcc6ed2ce3e81fb396
#
_entry.id   dee804e9f27900dcc6ed2ce3e81fb396
#
_cell.length_a   1.000
_cell.length_b   1.000
_cell.length_c   1.000
_cell.angle_alpha   90.00
_cell.angle_beta   90.00
_cell.angle_gamma   90.00
#
_symmetry.space_group_name_H-M   'P 1'
#
loop_
_entity.id
_entity.type
_entity.pdbx_description
1 polymer ?
#
loop_
_entity_poly.entity_id
_entity_poly.type
_entity_poly.pdbx_seq_one_letter_code
_entity_poly.pdbx_strand_id
1 'polypeptide(L)'
;MKKLKTAMMVGLAAGALGSATAAAADWPQWGGNTLGRNMFAAGATGLPDKFEPGDFKQGTEDVDLSSAKNVKWAAKLGTQSYGNTTIANGKIFVGTNNDSMRDPKHPGDRSILLCLDEKSGDFLWQLVIPKLKSGKVNDWESLGLLSSPTVVGNRLYVVSSRCEVLCIDVDGLANGNDGPYKDEAVYVHLDTGKPPAKLGPKDGDIIWRYDMMDELGVFPHNASNCSIIVVGDMVYACTSNGQDWTHSNVPSPLSPSFIALDAKTGELKGEDDAGIGPNIFHGQWSSPSYGVVNGQGQLFFGGGDGICYAFNPKPVYDKDEDLDFLRKVWWFDANPPEYKKDKTGKTIKYPAAEGPSEINATPVFYNNRVYIATGQDPEHGEGVGHLVCLDPTKKGDITESGTIWSYKGIKRSISTVSIDPGNGLLFVSDFSGYVHCLDADTGKLHWIYDMKAHMWGSTLVADGKVYVGDEDGDFVVLASDKKMTLLSETYFPAPIYSTPVVANGVLYVATQSHLYALHDEARAKAATDQKTAK
;
A
#
# COMPACT_ATOMS: atom_id res chain seq x y z
N MET A 1 -6.40 72.54 18.11
CA MET A 1 -6.35 71.08 18.25
C MET A 1 -7.07 70.44 17.06
N LYS A 2 -6.33 70.12 16.00
CA LYS A 2 -6.90 69.53 14.78
C LYS A 2 -6.63 68.01 14.81
N LYS A 3 -7.73 67.21 14.76
CA LYS A 3 -7.65 65.76 14.65
C LYS A 3 -7.36 65.36 13.19
N LEU A 4 -6.21 64.74 12.96
CA LEU A 4 -5.89 64.10 11.68
C LEU A 4 -6.60 62.73 11.64
N LYS A 5 -7.44 62.52 10.63
CA LYS A 5 -7.97 61.21 10.28
C LYS A 5 -7.04 60.58 9.26
N THR A 6 -6.38 59.51 9.63
CA THR A 6 -5.59 58.65 8.70
C THR A 6 -6.57 57.65 8.06
N ALA A 7 -6.75 57.79 6.75
CA ALA A 7 -7.47 56.81 5.94
C ALA A 7 -6.53 55.67 5.56
N MET A 8 -6.86 54.48 5.95
CA MET A 8 -6.14 53.23 5.60
C MET A 8 -6.67 52.77 4.26
N MET A 9 -5.89 52.91 3.19
CA MET A 9 -6.15 52.29 1.90
C MET A 9 -5.80 50.79 1.99
N VAL A 10 -6.83 49.94 1.91
CA VAL A 10 -6.66 48.49 1.70
C VAL A 10 -6.47 48.30 0.19
N GLY A 11 -5.24 48.06 -0.22
CA GLY A 11 -4.91 47.66 -1.58
C GLY A 11 -5.30 46.18 -1.78
N LEU A 12 -6.30 45.90 -2.61
CA LEU A 12 -6.53 44.56 -3.14
C LEU A 12 -5.38 44.20 -4.09
N ALA A 13 -4.47 43.37 -3.64
CA ALA A 13 -3.56 42.68 -4.53
C ALA A 13 -4.34 41.55 -5.22
N ALA A 14 -4.72 41.78 -6.48
CA ALA A 14 -5.17 40.71 -7.36
C ALA A 14 -3.95 39.81 -7.64
N GLY A 15 -3.83 38.73 -6.88
CA GLY A 15 -2.86 37.68 -7.16
C GLY A 15 -3.25 37.00 -8.47
N ALA A 16 -2.43 37.18 -9.50
CA ALA A 16 -2.48 36.36 -10.70
C ALA A 16 -2.28 34.90 -10.25
N LEU A 17 -3.34 34.11 -10.27
CA LEU A 17 -3.28 32.66 -10.26
C LEU A 17 -2.60 32.25 -11.58
N GLY A 18 -1.27 32.18 -11.56
CA GLY A 18 -0.54 31.45 -12.57
C GLY A 18 -1.03 30.02 -12.54
N SER A 19 -1.60 29.56 -13.64
CA SER A 19 -1.85 28.15 -13.90
C SER A 19 -0.49 27.45 -13.87
N ALA A 20 -0.09 26.98 -12.69
CA ALA A 20 0.98 26.00 -12.58
C ALA A 20 0.48 24.78 -13.38
N THR A 21 1.12 24.52 -14.52
CA THR A 21 1.03 23.21 -15.15
C THR A 21 1.32 22.20 -14.05
N ALA A 22 0.35 21.35 -13.71
CA ALA A 22 0.58 20.28 -12.77
C ALA A 22 1.73 19.45 -13.36
N ALA A 23 2.94 19.63 -12.81
CA ALA A 23 4.06 18.77 -13.12
C ALA A 23 3.60 17.35 -12.75
N ALA A 24 4.00 16.39 -13.58
CA ALA A 24 3.82 15.00 -13.24
C ALA A 24 4.39 14.79 -11.84
N ALA A 25 3.60 14.21 -10.94
CA ALA A 25 3.95 14.13 -9.53
C ALA A 25 4.57 12.76 -9.23
N ASP A 26 5.46 12.71 -8.24
CA ASP A 26 5.95 11.48 -7.64
C ASP A 26 4.79 10.61 -7.11
N TRP A 27 5.06 9.34 -6.88
CA TRP A 27 4.19 8.37 -6.20
C TRP A 27 4.84 7.90 -4.90
N PRO A 28 4.88 8.76 -3.85
CA PRO A 28 5.78 8.59 -2.71
C PRO A 28 5.31 7.55 -1.68
N GLN A 29 4.14 6.97 -1.85
CA GLN A 29 3.56 5.98 -0.92
C GLN A 29 2.43 5.18 -1.58
N TRP A 30 1.93 4.17 -0.92
CA TRP A 30 0.68 3.48 -1.26
C TRP A 30 -0.46 4.50 -1.42
N GLY A 31 -1.19 4.46 -2.55
CA GLY A 31 -2.23 5.45 -2.85
C GLY A 31 -1.70 6.80 -3.34
N GLY A 32 -0.40 6.90 -3.67
CA GLY A 32 0.21 8.09 -4.29
C GLY A 32 0.36 9.28 -3.34
N ASN A 33 -0.08 10.46 -3.76
CA ASN A 33 0.11 11.70 -3.02
C ASN A 33 -1.00 11.99 -1.98
N THR A 34 -1.96 11.09 -1.80
CA THR A 34 -3.08 11.31 -0.88
C THR A 34 -2.99 10.42 0.35
N LEU A 35 -3.12 11.00 1.54
CA LEU A 35 -3.18 10.24 2.79
C LEU A 35 -4.47 9.40 2.89
N GLY A 36 -5.49 9.72 2.08
CA GLY A 36 -6.72 8.94 1.97
C GLY A 36 -6.57 7.62 1.20
N ARG A 37 -5.41 7.36 0.60
CA ARG A 37 -5.05 6.09 -0.08
C ARG A 37 -5.89 5.77 -1.32
N ASN A 38 -6.54 6.76 -1.93
CA ASN A 38 -7.24 6.55 -3.20
C ASN A 38 -6.24 6.23 -4.32
N MET A 39 -6.39 5.08 -4.98
CA MET A 39 -5.51 4.63 -6.06
C MET A 39 -5.82 5.39 -7.37
N PHE A 40 -5.61 6.71 -7.31
CA PHE A 40 -5.85 7.67 -8.41
C PHE A 40 -4.65 8.56 -8.65
N ALA A 41 -4.11 8.53 -9.88
CA ALA A 41 -3.00 9.39 -10.28
C ALA A 41 -3.51 10.73 -10.82
N ALA A 42 -3.63 11.71 -9.94
CA ALA A 42 -4.12 13.04 -10.27
C ALA A 42 -3.22 13.75 -11.29
N GLY A 43 -3.82 14.36 -12.32
CA GLY A 43 -3.12 15.17 -13.31
C GLY A 43 -2.27 14.39 -14.32
N ALA A 44 -2.18 13.08 -14.22
CA ALA A 44 -1.53 12.23 -15.21
C ALA A 44 -2.26 12.33 -16.56
N THR A 45 -1.52 12.44 -17.65
CA THR A 45 -2.05 12.52 -19.01
C THR A 45 -1.06 11.93 -20.01
N GLY A 46 -1.57 11.45 -21.16
CA GLY A 46 -0.73 10.88 -22.21
C GLY A 46 -0.14 9.52 -21.87
N LEU A 47 -0.73 8.80 -20.90
CA LEU A 47 -0.29 7.48 -20.54
C LEU A 47 -0.59 6.44 -21.61
N PRO A 48 0.26 5.39 -21.75
CA PRO A 48 0.06 4.35 -22.73
C PRO A 48 -1.22 3.56 -22.45
N ASP A 49 -1.96 3.22 -23.49
CA ASP A 49 -3.01 2.21 -23.48
C ASP A 49 -2.62 0.97 -24.29
N LYS A 50 -1.53 1.05 -25.07
CA LYS A 50 -0.99 -0.06 -25.87
C LYS A 50 0.52 -0.09 -25.74
N PHE A 51 1.04 -1.23 -25.38
CA PHE A 51 2.46 -1.50 -25.23
C PHE A 51 2.74 -2.99 -25.42
N GLU A 52 4.00 -3.32 -25.69
CA GLU A 52 4.51 -4.69 -25.76
C GLU A 52 5.66 -4.76 -24.75
N PRO A 53 5.58 -5.56 -23.69
CA PRO A 53 6.61 -5.60 -22.65
C PRO A 53 7.94 -6.20 -23.13
N GLY A 54 7.93 -6.92 -24.25
CA GLY A 54 9.06 -7.70 -24.77
C GLY A 54 9.10 -9.10 -24.15
N ASP A 55 9.70 -10.03 -24.90
CA ASP A 55 9.91 -11.40 -24.45
C ASP A 55 11.21 -11.53 -23.66
N PHE A 56 11.42 -12.64 -22.97
CA PHE A 56 12.73 -12.96 -22.42
C PHE A 56 13.69 -13.42 -23.52
N LYS A 57 14.95 -12.99 -23.43
CA LYS A 57 16.02 -13.49 -24.28
C LYS A 57 16.17 -14.99 -24.09
N GLN A 58 16.41 -15.71 -25.17
CA GLN A 58 16.49 -17.16 -25.16
C GLN A 58 17.45 -17.70 -24.09
N GLY A 59 16.95 -18.55 -23.20
CA GLY A 59 17.71 -19.19 -22.14
C GLY A 59 18.10 -18.29 -20.96
N THR A 60 17.49 -17.10 -20.87
CA THR A 60 17.68 -16.16 -19.75
C THR A 60 16.33 -15.64 -19.26
N GLU A 61 16.35 -14.90 -18.16
CA GLU A 61 15.21 -14.10 -17.68
C GLU A 61 15.40 -12.60 -17.97
N ASP A 62 16.34 -12.22 -18.82
CA ASP A 62 16.52 -10.83 -19.21
C ASP A 62 15.52 -10.45 -20.30
N VAL A 63 14.85 -9.32 -20.17
CA VAL A 63 13.89 -8.82 -21.16
C VAL A 63 14.60 -8.39 -22.43
N ASP A 64 14.11 -8.84 -23.58
CA ASP A 64 14.55 -8.37 -24.90
C ASP A 64 13.78 -7.09 -25.29
N LEU A 65 14.36 -5.95 -25.01
CA LEU A 65 13.75 -4.65 -25.35
C LEU A 65 13.69 -4.39 -26.86
N SER A 66 14.35 -5.18 -27.71
CA SER A 66 14.25 -5.04 -29.16
C SER A 66 12.88 -5.46 -29.71
N SER A 67 12.16 -6.32 -29.00
CA SER A 67 10.78 -6.73 -29.28
C SER A 67 9.74 -5.86 -28.55
N ALA A 68 10.18 -4.99 -27.63
CA ALA A 68 9.30 -4.17 -26.80
C ALA A 68 8.77 -2.91 -27.55
N LYS A 69 7.60 -2.44 -27.13
CA LYS A 69 7.00 -1.21 -27.63
C LYS A 69 6.47 -0.38 -26.47
N ASN A 70 6.74 0.93 -26.47
CA ASN A 70 6.35 1.86 -25.41
C ASN A 70 6.90 1.47 -24.03
N VAL A 71 8.06 0.82 -24.00
CA VAL A 71 8.84 0.47 -22.80
C VAL A 71 10.12 1.30 -22.78
N LYS A 72 10.32 2.12 -21.76
CA LYS A 72 11.57 2.88 -21.57
C LYS A 72 12.71 1.97 -21.13
N TRP A 73 12.43 1.12 -20.16
CA TRP A 73 13.34 0.14 -19.59
C TRP A 73 12.57 -0.93 -18.81
N ALA A 74 13.23 -2.07 -18.61
CA ALA A 74 12.80 -3.12 -17.70
C ALA A 74 13.95 -3.47 -16.75
N ALA A 75 13.69 -3.53 -15.45
CA ALA A 75 14.68 -3.85 -14.43
C ALA A 75 14.32 -5.18 -13.75
N LYS A 76 15.29 -6.10 -13.68
CA LYS A 76 15.11 -7.37 -12.98
C LYS A 76 14.99 -7.11 -11.48
N LEU A 77 14.02 -7.74 -10.82
CA LEU A 77 13.82 -7.73 -9.36
C LEU A 77 14.40 -9.02 -8.73
N GLY A 78 13.67 -9.68 -7.89
CA GLY A 78 13.92 -11.06 -7.45
C GLY A 78 13.04 -12.04 -8.24
N THR A 79 12.45 -13.01 -7.54
CA THR A 79 11.45 -13.93 -8.08
C THR A 79 10.07 -13.73 -7.42
N GLN A 80 10.00 -12.86 -6.43
CA GLN A 80 8.76 -12.49 -5.72
C GLN A 80 8.77 -10.98 -5.43
N SER A 81 7.74 -10.29 -5.90
CA SER A 81 7.52 -8.86 -5.66
C SER A 81 6.02 -8.60 -5.54
N TYR A 82 5.57 -8.38 -4.31
CA TYR A 82 4.17 -8.13 -3.95
C TYR A 82 3.92 -6.65 -3.61
N GLY A 83 4.90 -6.02 -2.95
CA GLY A 83 4.81 -4.62 -2.55
C GLY A 83 4.76 -3.68 -3.75
N ASN A 84 3.99 -2.60 -3.62
CA ASN A 84 3.94 -1.60 -4.67
C ASN A 84 5.23 -0.79 -4.75
N THR A 85 5.57 -0.46 -5.96
CA THR A 85 6.67 0.46 -6.27
C THR A 85 6.36 1.86 -5.76
N THR A 86 7.36 2.51 -5.13
CA THR A 86 7.30 3.90 -4.69
C THR A 86 8.30 4.71 -5.48
N ILE A 87 7.87 5.86 -5.99
CA ILE A 87 8.72 6.76 -6.80
C ILE A 87 8.78 8.11 -6.12
N ALA A 88 10.00 8.53 -5.77
CA ALA A 88 10.24 9.83 -5.16
C ALA A 88 11.70 10.29 -5.38
N ASN A 89 11.88 11.60 -5.55
CA ASN A 89 13.19 12.22 -5.66
C ASN A 89 14.07 11.66 -6.81
N GLY A 90 13.45 11.23 -7.93
CA GLY A 90 14.15 10.62 -9.07
C GLY A 90 14.64 9.18 -8.80
N LYS A 91 14.13 8.54 -7.76
CA LYS A 91 14.45 7.17 -7.36
C LYS A 91 13.18 6.31 -7.28
N ILE A 92 13.39 5.02 -7.44
CA ILE A 92 12.36 4.00 -7.29
C ILE A 92 12.74 3.08 -6.14
N PHE A 93 11.80 2.82 -5.26
CA PHE A 93 11.95 1.91 -4.14
C PHE A 93 10.95 0.77 -4.27
N VAL A 94 11.43 -0.48 -4.22
CA VAL A 94 10.60 -1.67 -4.37
C VAL A 94 11.11 -2.83 -3.52
N GLY A 95 10.18 -3.52 -2.88
CA GLY A 95 10.45 -4.73 -2.11
C GLY A 95 10.51 -5.97 -3.02
N THR A 96 11.44 -6.88 -2.72
CA THR A 96 11.55 -8.18 -3.40
C THR A 96 12.32 -9.18 -2.53
N ASN A 97 12.56 -10.40 -3.03
CA ASN A 97 13.45 -11.39 -2.43
C ASN A 97 14.87 -11.36 -3.06
N ASN A 98 15.75 -12.21 -2.56
CA ASN A 98 17.17 -12.24 -2.96
C ASN A 98 17.50 -13.27 -4.05
N ASP A 99 16.52 -13.86 -4.72
CA ASP A 99 16.78 -14.94 -5.70
C ASP A 99 17.53 -14.44 -6.94
N SER A 100 17.40 -13.16 -7.28
CA SER A 100 18.27 -12.47 -8.25
C SER A 100 19.39 -11.72 -7.52
N MET A 101 20.21 -12.46 -6.78
CA MET A 101 21.25 -11.94 -5.88
C MET A 101 22.21 -10.97 -6.58
N ARG A 102 22.24 -9.71 -6.07
CA ARG A 102 23.11 -8.62 -6.59
C ARG A 102 24.46 -8.54 -5.88
N ASP A 103 24.52 -8.95 -4.62
CA ASP A 103 25.75 -8.99 -3.84
C ASP A 103 26.02 -10.43 -3.35
N PRO A 104 27.06 -11.11 -3.87
CA PRO A 104 27.39 -12.48 -3.46
C PRO A 104 27.83 -12.61 -1.98
N LYS A 105 28.05 -11.51 -1.29
CA LYS A 105 28.33 -11.52 0.16
C LYS A 105 27.11 -11.93 0.99
N HIS A 106 25.90 -11.78 0.45
CA HIS A 106 24.63 -12.05 1.13
C HIS A 106 23.82 -13.17 0.46
N PRO A 107 24.33 -14.42 0.47
CA PRO A 107 23.64 -15.54 -0.17
C PRO A 107 22.43 -16.01 0.63
N GLY A 108 21.52 -16.72 -0.06
CA GLY A 108 20.36 -17.38 0.52
C GLY A 108 19.12 -16.49 0.59
N ASP A 109 18.09 -17.01 1.21
CA ASP A 109 16.81 -16.33 1.36
C ASP A 109 16.95 -15.06 2.22
N ARG A 110 16.58 -13.93 1.62
CA ARG A 110 16.64 -12.58 2.21
C ARG A 110 15.47 -11.77 1.69
N SER A 111 15.03 -10.82 2.46
CA SER A 111 14.19 -9.74 1.94
C SER A 111 15.07 -8.59 1.49
N ILE A 112 14.71 -7.99 0.38
CA ILE A 112 15.49 -6.92 -0.24
C ILE A 112 14.60 -5.70 -0.46
N LEU A 113 15.04 -4.56 0.02
CA LEU A 113 14.57 -3.27 -0.46
C LEU A 113 15.55 -2.77 -1.52
N LEU A 114 15.08 -2.62 -2.75
CA LEU A 114 15.86 -2.08 -3.86
C LEU A 114 15.62 -0.59 -4.04
N CYS A 115 16.68 0.13 -4.36
CA CYS A 115 16.63 1.48 -4.89
C CYS A 115 17.19 1.48 -6.31
N LEU A 116 16.39 2.00 -7.26
CA LEU A 116 16.74 2.12 -8.67
C LEU A 116 16.68 3.59 -9.10
N ASP A 117 17.45 3.94 -10.14
CA ASP A 117 17.33 5.23 -10.82
C ASP A 117 16.02 5.29 -11.62
N GLU A 118 15.23 6.33 -11.45
CA GLU A 118 13.91 6.46 -12.10
C GLU A 118 14.01 6.56 -13.62
N LYS A 119 15.07 7.18 -14.16
CA LYS A 119 15.19 7.42 -15.60
C LYS A 119 15.63 6.19 -16.37
N SER A 120 16.55 5.40 -15.79
CA SER A 120 17.23 4.27 -16.46
C SER A 120 16.83 2.90 -15.93
N GLY A 121 16.29 2.80 -14.71
CA GLY A 121 16.07 1.53 -14.02
C GLY A 121 17.37 0.93 -13.42
N ASP A 122 18.50 1.66 -13.48
CA ASP A 122 19.77 1.17 -12.99
C ASP A 122 19.75 1.01 -11.46
N PHE A 123 20.44 -0.03 -10.98
CA PHE A 123 20.60 -0.30 -9.56
C PHE A 123 21.47 0.75 -8.87
N LEU A 124 20.92 1.41 -7.85
CA LEU A 124 21.63 2.37 -7.01
C LEU A 124 22.16 1.72 -5.72
N TRP A 125 21.25 1.20 -4.90
CA TRP A 125 21.59 0.52 -3.66
C TRP A 125 20.50 -0.47 -3.23
N GLN A 126 20.82 -1.33 -2.26
CA GLN A 126 19.87 -2.23 -1.63
C GLN A 126 20.06 -2.30 -0.12
N LEU A 127 18.97 -2.48 0.63
CA LEU A 127 19.02 -2.95 2.02
C LEU A 127 18.73 -4.45 2.04
N VAL A 128 19.67 -5.22 2.57
CA VAL A 128 19.52 -6.67 2.76
C VAL A 128 18.96 -6.92 4.15
N ILE A 129 17.79 -7.54 4.22
CA ILE A 129 17.07 -7.83 5.45
C ILE A 129 17.12 -9.35 5.69
N PRO A 130 17.78 -9.82 6.76
CA PRO A 130 17.89 -11.24 7.05
C PRO A 130 16.55 -11.82 7.50
N LYS A 131 16.33 -13.10 7.23
CA LYS A 131 15.11 -13.82 7.63
C LYS A 131 15.06 -14.03 9.15
N LEU A 132 13.84 -14.16 9.69
CA LEU A 132 13.63 -14.57 11.07
C LEU A 132 13.96 -16.04 11.27
N LYS A 133 14.61 -16.38 12.39
CA LYS A 133 14.95 -17.77 12.73
C LYS A 133 13.73 -18.64 13.07
N SER A 134 12.60 -18.04 13.36
CA SER A 134 11.32 -18.71 13.59
C SER A 134 10.73 -19.36 12.33
N GLY A 135 11.21 -18.99 11.14
CA GLY A 135 10.78 -19.58 9.88
C GLY A 135 9.35 -19.19 9.49
N LYS A 136 8.68 -20.07 8.74
CA LYS A 136 7.39 -19.83 8.06
C LYS A 136 6.31 -19.18 8.91
N VAL A 137 6.25 -19.52 10.20
CA VAL A 137 5.18 -19.02 11.06
C VAL A 137 5.19 -17.50 11.21
N ASN A 138 6.38 -16.87 11.13
CA ASN A 138 6.51 -15.43 11.28
C ASN A 138 7.09 -14.74 10.03
N ASP A 139 7.82 -15.49 9.18
CA ASP A 139 8.51 -14.94 8.02
C ASP A 139 8.63 -16.02 6.94
N TRP A 140 7.62 -16.09 6.06
CA TRP A 140 7.51 -17.10 5.03
C TRP A 140 8.70 -17.09 4.08
N GLU A 141 9.15 -18.29 3.70
CA GLU A 141 10.32 -18.50 2.85
C GLU A 141 10.13 -17.85 1.47
N SER A 142 11.20 -17.24 0.96
CA SER A 142 11.31 -16.65 -0.37
C SER A 142 10.32 -15.54 -0.73
N LEU A 143 9.44 -15.09 0.16
CA LEU A 143 8.51 -14.00 -0.15
C LEU A 143 9.21 -12.64 -0.31
N GLY A 144 10.26 -12.40 0.46
CA GLY A 144 10.95 -11.12 0.43
C GLY A 144 10.23 -10.01 1.20
N LEU A 145 10.45 -8.76 0.81
CA LEU A 145 9.85 -7.57 1.43
C LEU A 145 8.51 -7.25 0.75
N LEU A 146 7.43 -7.37 1.50
CA LEU A 146 6.06 -7.22 0.99
C LEU A 146 5.50 -5.80 1.13
N SER A 147 5.99 -5.02 2.10
CA SER A 147 5.51 -3.67 2.38
C SER A 147 5.88 -2.70 1.27
N SER A 148 4.95 -1.82 0.90
CA SER A 148 5.25 -0.69 0.02
C SER A 148 5.92 0.42 0.83
N PRO A 149 7.08 0.93 0.40
CA PRO A 149 7.76 2.02 1.12
C PRO A 149 6.96 3.32 1.10
N THR A 150 7.17 4.17 2.12
CA THR A 150 6.64 5.54 2.17
C THR A 150 7.80 6.52 2.28
N VAL A 151 7.89 7.49 1.37
CA VAL A 151 8.95 8.50 1.33
C VAL A 151 8.41 9.86 1.75
N VAL A 152 9.09 10.48 2.72
CA VAL A 152 8.82 11.85 3.15
C VAL A 152 10.15 12.62 3.22
N GLY A 153 10.34 13.57 2.31
CA GLY A 153 11.61 14.28 2.16
C GLY A 153 12.75 13.33 1.78
N ASN A 154 13.78 13.24 2.61
CA ASN A 154 14.92 12.33 2.46
C ASN A 154 14.82 11.06 3.33
N ARG A 155 13.65 10.76 3.85
CA ARG A 155 13.40 9.59 4.70
C ARG A 155 12.45 8.62 4.01
N LEU A 156 12.78 7.35 4.10
CA LEU A 156 11.95 6.24 3.66
C LEU A 156 11.56 5.42 4.89
N TYR A 157 10.27 5.11 5.00
CA TYR A 157 9.71 4.31 6.09
C TYR A 157 9.13 3.02 5.52
N VAL A 158 9.42 1.89 6.17
CA VAL A 158 8.94 0.58 5.73
C VAL A 158 8.83 -0.39 6.89
N VAL A 159 7.84 -1.29 6.85
CA VAL A 159 7.80 -2.47 7.73
C VAL A 159 8.62 -3.57 7.09
N SER A 160 9.64 -4.08 7.79
CA SER A 160 10.48 -5.17 7.30
C SER A 160 9.79 -6.53 7.49
N SER A 161 10.25 -7.56 6.76
CA SER A 161 9.81 -8.94 6.95
C SER A 161 10.11 -9.49 8.35
N ARG A 162 10.95 -8.81 9.12
CA ARG A 162 11.30 -9.13 10.50
C ARG A 162 10.35 -8.51 11.54
N CYS A 163 9.23 -7.94 11.10
CA CYS A 163 8.31 -7.21 11.98
C CYS A 163 8.95 -5.97 12.64
N GLU A 164 9.75 -5.24 11.88
CA GLU A 164 10.42 -4.02 12.31
C GLU A 164 9.92 -2.82 11.52
N VAL A 165 9.74 -1.69 12.17
CA VAL A 165 9.58 -0.40 11.47
C VAL A 165 10.98 0.19 11.28
N LEU A 166 11.34 0.42 10.02
CA LEU A 166 12.63 1.00 9.64
C LEU A 166 12.43 2.41 9.07
N CYS A 167 13.27 3.34 9.49
CA CYS A 167 13.52 4.60 8.80
C CYS A 167 14.88 4.54 8.12
N ILE A 168 14.91 4.80 6.82
CA ILE A 168 16.08 4.61 5.96
C ILE A 168 16.38 5.92 5.24
N ASP A 169 17.65 6.25 5.02
CA ASP A 169 18.04 7.36 4.14
C ASP A 169 17.79 6.99 2.67
N VAL A 170 17.16 7.88 1.90
CA VAL A 170 16.83 7.63 0.48
C VAL A 170 18.06 7.48 -0.43
N ASP A 171 19.24 7.92 0.02
CA ASP A 171 20.50 7.80 -0.69
C ASP A 171 21.33 6.57 -0.26
N GLY A 172 20.85 5.83 0.76
CA GLY A 172 21.60 4.75 1.37
C GLY A 172 22.95 5.24 1.93
N LEU A 173 23.96 4.37 2.00
CA LEU A 173 25.29 4.74 2.48
C LEU A 173 26.13 5.57 1.47
N ALA A 174 25.57 6.00 0.35
CA ALA A 174 26.30 6.77 -0.66
C ALA A 174 26.69 8.18 -0.19
N ASN A 175 25.92 8.78 0.71
CA ASN A 175 26.16 10.10 1.33
C ASN A 175 26.78 10.01 2.73
N GLY A 176 27.01 8.82 3.26
CA GLY A 176 27.52 8.54 4.62
C GLY A 176 26.61 7.59 5.37
N ASN A 177 26.87 7.37 6.64
CA ASN A 177 26.00 6.61 7.55
C ASN A 177 25.37 7.61 8.51
N ASP A 178 24.11 7.96 8.28
CA ASP A 178 23.36 8.97 9.00
C ASP A 178 22.59 8.37 10.21
N GLY A 179 22.00 9.23 11.03
CA GLY A 179 21.17 8.83 12.16
C GLY A 179 21.90 8.18 13.33
N PRO A 180 21.17 7.73 14.36
CA PRO A 180 21.75 7.09 15.54
C PRO A 180 22.06 5.59 15.36
N TYR A 181 21.41 4.89 14.42
CA TYR A 181 21.69 3.50 14.16
C TYR A 181 23.02 3.37 13.39
N LYS A 182 23.89 2.44 13.79
CA LYS A 182 25.24 2.28 13.21
C LYS A 182 25.64 0.82 13.02
N ASP A 183 24.68 -0.09 13.19
CA ASP A 183 24.94 -1.53 13.24
C ASP A 183 24.43 -2.27 11.98
N GLU A 184 24.28 -1.59 10.82
CA GLU A 184 23.86 -2.19 9.55
C GLU A 184 24.76 -3.37 9.17
N ALA A 185 26.08 -3.24 9.40
CA ALA A 185 27.05 -4.29 9.14
C ALA A 185 26.79 -5.57 9.95
N VAL A 186 26.23 -5.44 11.15
CA VAL A 186 25.79 -6.55 12.00
C VAL A 186 24.40 -7.01 11.57
N TYR A 187 23.51 -6.05 11.31
CA TYR A 187 22.10 -6.29 10.96
C TYR A 187 21.94 -7.27 9.79
N VAL A 188 22.66 -7.07 8.70
CA VAL A 188 22.57 -7.94 7.51
C VAL A 188 23.01 -9.39 7.74
N HIS A 189 23.57 -9.71 8.92
CA HIS A 189 24.04 -11.04 9.32
C HIS A 189 23.35 -11.59 10.59
N LEU A 190 22.27 -10.96 11.08
CA LEU A 190 21.57 -11.38 12.32
C LEU A 190 21.10 -12.84 12.31
N ASP A 191 20.76 -13.37 11.16
CA ASP A 191 20.32 -14.76 10.98
C ASP A 191 21.47 -15.78 11.00
N THR A 192 22.63 -15.39 10.49
CA THR A 192 23.77 -16.30 10.29
C THR A 192 24.79 -16.25 11.41
N GLY A 193 24.82 -15.19 12.21
CA GLY A 193 25.85 -14.93 13.22
C GLY A 193 27.25 -14.78 12.65
N LYS A 194 27.38 -14.47 11.35
CA LYS A 194 28.67 -14.15 10.72
C LYS A 194 29.22 -12.83 11.27
N PRO A 195 30.53 -12.59 11.15
CA PRO A 195 31.13 -11.28 11.46
C PRO A 195 30.43 -10.15 10.69
N PRO A 196 30.50 -8.90 11.19
CA PRO A 196 29.93 -7.74 10.51
C PRO A 196 30.34 -7.66 9.03
N ALA A 197 29.39 -7.35 8.16
CA ALA A 197 29.61 -7.23 6.73
C ALA A 197 30.49 -6.01 6.42
N LYS A 198 31.23 -6.05 5.29
CA LYS A 198 31.86 -4.85 4.74
C LYS A 198 30.86 -4.14 3.84
N LEU A 199 30.25 -3.08 4.34
CA LEU A 199 29.29 -2.25 3.62
C LEU A 199 29.97 -1.13 2.81
N GLY A 200 29.25 -0.56 1.87
CA GLY A 200 29.70 0.52 0.99
C GLY A 200 28.54 1.32 0.39
N PRO A 201 28.81 2.19 -0.60
CA PRO A 201 27.81 3.13 -1.13
C PRO A 201 26.58 2.49 -1.81
N LYS A 202 26.61 1.17 -2.05
CA LYS A 202 25.49 0.41 -2.64
C LYS A 202 24.65 -0.34 -1.60
N ASP A 203 24.88 -0.07 -0.32
CA ASP A 203 24.12 -0.65 0.79
C ASP A 203 23.17 0.41 1.39
N GLY A 204 22.06 -0.04 1.97
CA GLY A 204 21.09 0.84 2.63
C GLY A 204 21.61 1.39 3.96
N ASP A 205 21.17 2.59 4.32
CA ASP A 205 21.48 3.31 5.56
C ASP A 205 20.24 3.35 6.45
N ILE A 206 20.26 2.66 7.59
CA ILE A 206 19.17 2.65 8.56
C ILE A 206 19.37 3.81 9.54
N ILE A 207 18.43 4.76 9.55
CA ILE A 207 18.48 5.91 10.47
C ILE A 207 18.07 5.49 11.88
N TRP A 208 16.96 4.75 11.97
CA TRP A 208 16.48 4.12 13.20
C TRP A 208 15.64 2.87 12.88
N ARG A 209 15.55 1.98 13.87
CA ARG A 209 14.83 0.73 13.82
C ARG A 209 13.99 0.57 15.09
N TYR A 210 12.73 0.15 14.93
CA TYR A 210 11.85 -0.23 16.02
C TYR A 210 11.40 -1.68 15.82
N ASP A 211 11.80 -2.58 16.70
CA ASP A 211 11.51 -4.01 16.64
C ASP A 211 10.20 -4.32 17.40
N MET A 212 9.11 -4.54 16.67
CA MET A 212 7.80 -4.75 17.27
C MET A 212 7.67 -6.09 17.99
N MET A 213 8.51 -7.09 17.65
CA MET A 213 8.53 -8.38 18.36
C MET A 213 9.19 -8.23 19.72
N ASP A 214 10.35 -7.57 19.78
CA ASP A 214 11.10 -7.41 21.03
C ASP A 214 10.43 -6.37 21.97
N GLU A 215 9.95 -5.26 21.42
CA GLU A 215 9.44 -4.14 22.21
C GLU A 215 7.97 -4.34 22.66
N LEU A 216 7.15 -5.00 21.83
CA LEU A 216 5.70 -5.11 22.03
C LEU A 216 5.23 -6.58 22.21
N GLY A 217 6.13 -7.54 22.07
CA GLY A 217 5.76 -8.96 22.12
C GLY A 217 4.87 -9.42 20.96
N VAL A 218 4.85 -8.71 19.84
CA VAL A 218 4.06 -9.04 18.66
C VAL A 218 4.45 -10.40 18.11
N PHE A 219 3.47 -11.18 17.68
CA PHE A 219 3.66 -12.45 16.98
C PHE A 219 3.09 -12.35 15.57
N PRO A 220 3.89 -11.96 14.55
CA PRO A 220 3.39 -11.82 13.19
C PRO A 220 3.04 -13.20 12.61
N HIS A 221 1.93 -13.28 11.85
CA HIS A 221 1.53 -14.50 11.17
C HIS A 221 2.06 -14.51 9.73
N ASN A 222 2.86 -15.51 9.39
CA ASN A 222 3.45 -15.77 8.07
C ASN A 222 4.32 -14.65 7.50
N ALA A 223 3.90 -13.41 7.64
CA ALA A 223 4.61 -12.25 7.09
C ALA A 223 4.23 -10.97 7.81
N SER A 224 5.17 -10.04 7.90
CA SER A 224 4.90 -8.68 8.32
C SER A 224 4.72 -7.81 7.09
N ASN A 225 3.57 -7.18 6.97
CA ASN A 225 3.20 -6.37 5.82
C ASN A 225 2.33 -5.18 6.24
N CYS A 226 2.85 -4.00 6.08
CA CYS A 226 2.10 -2.76 6.27
C CYS A 226 2.73 -1.64 5.44
N SER A 227 1.92 -0.99 4.60
CA SER A 227 2.35 0.24 3.95
C SER A 227 2.09 1.42 4.90
N ILE A 228 3.15 1.82 5.58
CA ILE A 228 3.17 2.87 6.62
C ILE A 228 2.55 4.17 6.11
N ILE A 229 1.84 4.90 6.99
CA ILE A 229 1.43 6.28 6.73
C ILE A 229 2.16 7.23 7.68
N VAL A 230 2.59 8.37 7.15
CA VAL A 230 3.21 9.46 7.93
C VAL A 230 2.28 10.65 7.92
N VAL A 231 1.88 11.10 9.11
CA VAL A 231 1.01 12.29 9.26
C VAL A 231 1.68 13.25 10.24
N GLY A 232 2.14 14.39 9.73
CA GLY A 232 2.96 15.33 10.51
C GLY A 232 4.26 14.66 10.96
N ASP A 233 4.49 14.64 12.27
CA ASP A 233 5.70 14.07 12.88
C ASP A 233 5.50 12.61 13.36
N MET A 234 4.41 11.96 12.94
CA MET A 234 4.05 10.62 13.41
C MET A 234 4.02 9.60 12.28
N VAL A 235 4.58 8.44 12.54
CA VAL A 235 4.49 7.22 11.72
C VAL A 235 3.42 6.31 12.32
N TYR A 236 2.51 5.79 11.49
CA TYR A 236 1.51 4.82 11.93
C TYR A 236 1.66 3.52 11.14
N ALA A 237 1.67 2.40 11.87
CA ALA A 237 1.89 1.08 11.31
C ALA A 237 1.00 0.02 11.95
N CYS A 238 0.58 -0.96 11.14
CA CYS A 238 0.04 -2.23 11.60
C CYS A 238 1.20 -3.12 12.08
N THR A 239 0.99 -3.86 13.16
CA THR A 239 2.03 -4.72 13.74
C THR A 239 2.10 -6.10 13.10
N SER A 240 1.12 -6.49 12.30
CA SER A 240 0.97 -7.83 11.71
C SER A 240 0.77 -8.95 12.76
N ASN A 241 0.41 -8.61 14.02
CA ASN A 241 0.09 -9.60 15.04
C ASN A 241 -0.99 -10.57 14.52
N GLY A 242 -0.87 -11.87 14.81
CA GLY A 242 -1.77 -12.85 14.26
C GLY A 242 -1.76 -14.20 14.98
N GLN A 243 -2.30 -15.21 14.33
CA GLN A 243 -2.40 -16.57 14.85
C GLN A 243 -1.07 -17.32 14.76
N ASP A 244 -0.95 -18.40 15.53
CA ASP A 244 0.12 -19.36 15.39
C ASP A 244 -0.11 -20.32 14.19
N TRP A 245 0.85 -21.22 13.96
CA TRP A 245 0.77 -22.19 12.88
C TRP A 245 -0.43 -23.15 12.97
N THR A 246 -1.05 -23.29 14.12
CA THR A 246 -2.24 -24.15 14.30
C THR A 246 -3.52 -23.49 13.78
N HIS A 247 -3.49 -22.20 13.46
CA HIS A 247 -4.64 -21.37 13.11
C HIS A 247 -5.79 -21.47 14.13
N SER A 248 -5.40 -21.60 15.40
CA SER A 248 -6.36 -21.76 16.50
C SER A 248 -6.11 -20.82 17.68
N ASN A 249 -4.89 -20.27 17.78
CA ASN A 249 -4.48 -19.40 18.87
C ASN A 249 -3.82 -18.13 18.37
N VAL A 250 -4.05 -17.04 19.06
CA VAL A 250 -3.22 -15.83 18.95
C VAL A 250 -2.23 -15.85 20.12
N PRO A 251 -0.92 -16.08 19.87
CA PRO A 251 0.07 -16.22 20.95
C PRO A 251 0.22 -14.96 21.79
N SER A 252 0.04 -13.79 21.16
CA SER A 252 0.18 -12.48 21.78
C SER A 252 -1.13 -11.69 21.71
N PRO A 253 -2.21 -12.14 22.41
CA PRO A 253 -3.52 -11.53 22.25
C PRO A 253 -3.64 -10.13 22.85
N LEU A 254 -2.71 -9.73 23.72
CA LEU A 254 -2.66 -8.41 24.36
C LEU A 254 -1.71 -7.43 23.65
N SER A 255 -0.89 -7.91 22.71
CA SER A 255 -0.03 -7.04 21.92
C SER A 255 -0.87 -6.12 21.02
N PRO A 256 -0.45 -4.85 20.84
CA PRO A 256 -1.17 -3.91 20.01
C PRO A 256 -1.18 -4.37 18.54
N SER A 257 -2.24 -4.02 17.85
CA SER A 257 -2.43 -4.28 16.41
C SER A 257 -2.04 -3.09 15.56
N PHE A 258 -2.07 -1.88 16.16
CA PHE A 258 -1.81 -0.62 15.48
C PHE A 258 -1.06 0.34 16.39
N ILE A 259 0.03 0.93 15.90
CA ILE A 259 0.94 1.77 16.70
C ILE A 259 1.25 3.10 16.03
N ALA A 260 1.71 4.04 16.85
CA ALA A 260 2.24 5.33 16.45
C ALA A 260 3.68 5.50 16.95
N LEU A 261 4.59 5.87 16.06
CA LEU A 261 6.00 6.17 16.38
C LEU A 261 6.32 7.62 16.02
N ASP A 262 7.29 8.22 16.71
CA ASP A 262 7.88 9.50 16.31
C ASP A 262 8.67 9.30 15.00
N ALA A 263 8.35 10.07 13.96
CA ALA A 263 8.96 9.91 12.64
C ALA A 263 10.46 10.21 12.61
N LYS A 264 10.95 11.03 13.53
CA LYS A 264 12.36 11.42 13.59
C LYS A 264 13.21 10.42 14.38
N THR A 265 12.66 9.87 15.47
CA THR A 265 13.43 9.07 16.44
C THR A 265 13.08 7.59 16.44
N GLY A 266 11.90 7.20 15.92
CA GLY A 266 11.38 5.84 16.02
C GLY A 266 10.83 5.48 17.40
N GLU A 267 10.73 6.41 18.33
CA GLU A 267 10.21 6.19 19.68
C GLU A 267 8.71 5.91 19.63
N LEU A 268 8.26 4.91 20.40
CA LEU A 268 6.84 4.61 20.54
C LEU A 268 6.10 5.80 21.19
N LYS A 269 5.00 6.22 20.57
CA LYS A 269 4.17 7.34 21.02
C LYS A 269 2.76 6.91 21.38
N GLY A 270 2.33 5.74 20.96
CA GLY A 270 1.04 5.20 21.35
C GLY A 270 0.72 3.89 20.68
N GLU A 271 -0.16 3.14 21.34
CA GLU A 271 -0.67 1.83 20.94
C GLU A 271 -2.18 1.90 20.76
N ASP A 272 -2.79 0.97 20.01
CA ASP A 272 -4.24 0.86 20.03
C ASP A 272 -4.73 0.19 21.33
N ASP A 273 -5.91 0.63 21.78
CA ASP A 273 -6.67 0.01 22.88
C ASP A 273 -7.93 -0.71 22.38
N ALA A 274 -7.95 -1.07 21.09
CA ALA A 274 -9.15 -1.58 20.46
C ALA A 274 -9.52 -3.02 20.85
N GLY A 275 -8.57 -3.78 21.40
CA GLY A 275 -8.79 -5.17 21.78
C GLY A 275 -8.94 -6.10 20.58
N ILE A 276 -8.23 -5.83 19.51
CA ILE A 276 -8.29 -6.59 18.25
C ILE A 276 -7.70 -7.99 18.43
N GLY A 277 -6.55 -8.09 19.12
CA GLY A 277 -5.73 -9.30 19.22
C GLY A 277 -6.52 -10.58 19.50
N PRO A 278 -7.36 -10.66 20.55
CA PRO A 278 -8.11 -11.88 20.87
C PRO A 278 -9.09 -12.36 19.81
N ASN A 279 -9.45 -11.47 18.87
CA ASN A 279 -10.51 -11.69 17.86
C ASN A 279 -9.97 -11.86 16.44
N ILE A 280 -8.65 -11.86 16.24
CA ILE A 280 -8.03 -12.02 14.93
C ILE A 280 -8.38 -13.38 14.34
N PHE A 281 -8.91 -13.39 13.13
CA PHE A 281 -9.27 -14.62 12.42
C PHE A 281 -8.05 -15.37 11.90
N HIS A 282 -7.01 -14.63 11.41
CA HIS A 282 -5.80 -15.20 10.85
C HIS A 282 -4.58 -14.30 11.07
N GLY A 283 -4.47 -13.22 10.30
CA GLY A 283 -3.40 -12.24 10.40
C GLY A 283 -3.92 -10.82 10.29
N GLN A 284 -3.00 -9.85 10.25
CA GLN A 284 -3.32 -8.44 10.09
C GLN A 284 -2.38 -7.82 9.09
N TRP A 285 -2.87 -7.52 7.88
CA TRP A 285 -2.06 -7.05 6.77
C TRP A 285 -2.61 -5.78 6.12
N SER A 286 -3.70 -5.21 6.66
CA SER A 286 -4.24 -3.92 6.20
C SER A 286 -3.26 -2.79 6.47
N SER A 287 -3.26 -1.81 5.57
CA SER A 287 -2.48 -0.57 5.72
C SER A 287 -3.40 0.58 6.15
N PRO A 288 -2.91 1.53 6.95
CA PRO A 288 -3.74 2.64 7.41
C PRO A 288 -3.93 3.71 6.32
N SER A 289 -5.04 4.45 6.44
CA SER A 289 -5.29 5.70 5.73
C SER A 289 -5.65 6.82 6.72
N TYR A 290 -5.67 8.06 6.22
CA TYR A 290 -5.97 9.23 7.04
C TYR A 290 -6.89 10.19 6.30
N GLY A 291 -7.80 10.82 7.07
CA GLY A 291 -8.66 11.88 6.58
C GLY A 291 -9.01 12.90 7.63
N VAL A 292 -9.49 14.07 7.21
CA VAL A 292 -10.01 15.11 8.09
C VAL A 292 -11.53 15.12 8.02
N VAL A 293 -12.17 14.75 9.11
CA VAL A 293 -13.63 14.64 9.25
C VAL A 293 -14.11 15.73 10.21
N ASN A 294 -14.92 16.65 9.73
CA ASN A 294 -15.41 17.79 10.52
C ASN A 294 -14.30 18.58 11.25
N GLY A 295 -13.14 18.77 10.57
CA GLY A 295 -11.99 19.47 11.13
C GLY A 295 -11.12 18.63 12.10
N GLN A 296 -11.45 17.35 12.30
CA GLN A 296 -10.71 16.42 13.16
C GLN A 296 -10.02 15.36 12.29
N GLY A 297 -8.72 15.14 12.51
CA GLY A 297 -8.01 14.05 11.88
C GLY A 297 -8.51 12.69 12.38
N GLN A 298 -8.62 11.72 11.49
CA GLN A 298 -8.91 10.32 11.82
C GLN A 298 -8.00 9.40 11.00
N LEU A 299 -7.50 8.36 11.64
CA LEU A 299 -6.82 7.24 11.00
C LEU A 299 -7.81 6.11 10.82
N PHE A 300 -7.82 5.48 9.66
CA PHE A 300 -8.70 4.35 9.37
C PHE A 300 -7.86 3.09 9.18
N PHE A 301 -8.25 2.01 9.85
CA PHE A 301 -7.52 0.75 9.86
C PHE A 301 -8.49 -0.44 9.76
N GLY A 302 -8.13 -1.42 8.94
CA GLY A 302 -8.85 -2.68 8.81
C GLY A 302 -8.26 -3.74 9.72
N GLY A 303 -9.06 -4.27 10.65
CA GLY A 303 -8.63 -5.28 11.59
C GLY A 303 -8.65 -6.70 11.02
N GLY A 304 -7.77 -7.57 11.53
CA GLY A 304 -7.78 -9.00 11.28
C GLY A 304 -8.99 -9.73 11.90
N ASP A 305 -9.82 -9.00 12.64
CA ASP A 305 -11.10 -9.43 13.18
C ASP A 305 -12.30 -9.05 12.30
N GLY A 306 -12.04 -8.47 11.14
CA GLY A 306 -13.07 -8.03 10.20
C GLY A 306 -13.78 -6.73 10.56
N ILE A 307 -13.22 -5.97 11.50
CA ILE A 307 -13.74 -4.68 11.94
C ILE A 307 -12.90 -3.54 11.36
N CYS A 308 -13.57 -2.54 10.80
CA CYS A 308 -12.92 -1.28 10.42
C CYS A 308 -12.95 -0.32 11.60
N TYR A 309 -11.79 0.19 11.96
CA TYR A 309 -11.59 1.11 13.08
C TYR A 309 -11.24 2.51 12.58
N ALA A 310 -11.72 3.52 13.29
CA ALA A 310 -11.18 4.87 13.22
C ALA A 310 -10.55 5.26 14.54
N PHE A 311 -9.32 5.76 14.49
CA PHE A 311 -8.57 6.23 15.65
C PHE A 311 -8.33 7.73 15.59
N ASN A 312 -8.25 8.35 16.78
CA ASN A 312 -7.68 9.68 16.90
C ASN A 312 -6.16 9.58 16.62
N PRO A 313 -5.61 10.37 15.69
CA PRO A 313 -4.17 10.31 15.40
C PRO A 313 -3.28 10.81 16.55
N LYS A 314 -3.83 11.55 17.50
CA LYS A 314 -3.09 12.02 18.66
C LYS A 314 -3.25 11.05 19.82
N PRO A 315 -2.18 10.37 20.26
CA PRO A 315 -2.22 9.50 21.43
C PRO A 315 -2.62 10.26 22.69
N VAL A 316 -3.27 9.57 23.62
CA VAL A 316 -3.76 10.10 24.89
C VAL A 316 -3.24 9.21 26.02
N TYR A 317 -2.51 9.83 26.95
CA TYR A 317 -1.96 9.13 28.11
C TYR A 317 -3.08 8.58 29.02
N ASP A 318 -2.94 7.30 29.37
CA ASP A 318 -3.76 6.61 30.35
C ASP A 318 -2.94 6.38 31.62
N LYS A 319 -3.38 7.00 32.71
CA LYS A 319 -2.65 6.94 33.99
C LYS A 319 -2.78 5.59 34.71
N ASP A 320 -3.79 4.79 34.37
CA ASP A 320 -4.05 3.51 35.03
C ASP A 320 -3.17 2.40 34.40
N GLU A 321 -2.86 2.54 33.11
CA GLU A 321 -1.98 1.62 32.37
C GLU A 321 -0.53 2.14 32.23
N ASP A 322 -0.30 3.45 32.54
CA ASP A 322 0.99 4.16 32.36
C ASP A 322 1.47 4.15 30.90
N LEU A 323 0.54 4.24 29.94
CA LEU A 323 0.75 4.17 28.49
C LEU A 323 -0.04 5.23 27.75
N ASP A 324 0.44 5.57 26.54
CA ASP A 324 -0.27 6.41 25.60
C ASP A 324 -1.07 5.58 24.60
N PHE A 325 -2.36 5.89 24.42
CA PHE A 325 -3.25 5.14 23.53
C PHE A 325 -3.81 5.96 22.38
N LEU A 326 -3.86 5.34 21.21
CA LEU A 326 -4.67 5.76 20.07
C LEU A 326 -6.13 5.40 20.37
N ARG A 327 -6.92 6.38 20.79
CA ARG A 327 -8.32 6.12 21.19
C ARG A 327 -9.23 5.97 19.98
N LYS A 328 -10.09 4.93 20.01
CA LYS A 328 -11.14 4.71 18.99
C LYS A 328 -12.09 5.91 18.91
N VAL A 329 -12.37 6.36 17.69
CA VAL A 329 -13.45 7.32 17.41
C VAL A 329 -14.73 6.56 17.11
N TRP A 330 -14.62 5.55 16.25
CA TRP A 330 -15.70 4.62 15.88
C TRP A 330 -15.13 3.29 15.39
N TRP A 331 -16.02 2.28 15.32
CA TRP A 331 -15.72 0.98 14.70
C TRP A 331 -16.96 0.45 13.98
N PHE A 332 -16.71 -0.36 12.93
CA PHE A 332 -17.74 -0.94 12.07
C PHE A 332 -17.40 -2.40 11.79
N ASP A 333 -18.30 -3.35 12.15
CA ASP A 333 -18.18 -4.76 11.78
C ASP A 333 -18.56 -4.94 10.31
N ALA A 334 -17.55 -5.25 9.48
CA ALA A 334 -17.71 -5.36 8.04
C ALA A 334 -18.29 -6.72 7.60
N ASN A 335 -18.43 -7.67 8.52
CA ASN A 335 -19.05 -8.96 8.27
C ASN A 335 -20.56 -8.92 8.56
N PRO A 336 -21.42 -8.98 7.53
CA PRO A 336 -22.87 -9.05 7.74
C PRO A 336 -23.27 -10.27 8.59
N PRO A 337 -24.43 -10.24 9.29
CA PRO A 337 -24.86 -11.34 10.15
C PRO A 337 -24.87 -12.69 9.46
N GLU A 338 -25.26 -12.76 8.17
CA GLU A 338 -25.28 -13.97 7.36
C GLU A 338 -23.89 -14.55 7.04
N TYR A 339 -22.81 -13.78 7.18
CA TYR A 339 -21.44 -14.28 7.04
C TYR A 339 -20.87 -14.81 8.37
N LYS A 340 -21.59 -14.59 9.48
CA LYS A 340 -21.21 -15.05 10.83
C LYS A 340 -22.02 -16.24 11.32
N LYS A 341 -23.24 -16.41 10.82
CA LYS A 341 -24.14 -17.51 11.20
C LYS A 341 -24.77 -18.13 9.97
N ASP A 342 -24.80 -19.47 9.96
CA ASP A 342 -25.49 -20.23 8.93
C ASP A 342 -27.03 -20.14 9.09
N LYS A 343 -27.75 -20.75 8.14
CA LYS A 343 -29.22 -20.74 8.12
C LYS A 343 -29.86 -21.42 9.35
N THR A 344 -29.09 -22.20 10.12
CA THR A 344 -29.55 -22.83 11.35
C THR A 344 -29.26 -21.99 12.59
N GLY A 345 -28.58 -20.85 12.43
CA GLY A 345 -28.12 -19.98 13.52
C GLY A 345 -26.79 -20.39 14.15
N LYS A 346 -26.13 -21.41 13.61
CA LYS A 346 -24.81 -21.85 14.07
C LYS A 346 -23.73 -20.92 13.56
N THR A 347 -22.76 -20.59 14.40
CA THR A 347 -21.60 -19.77 14.04
C THR A 347 -20.79 -20.43 12.93
N ILE A 348 -20.55 -19.69 11.85
CA ILE A 348 -19.62 -20.05 10.78
C ILE A 348 -18.21 -19.78 11.32
N LYS A 349 -17.35 -20.79 11.28
CA LYS A 349 -15.95 -20.64 11.71
C LYS A 349 -15.08 -20.26 10.53
N TYR A 350 -14.16 -19.33 10.76
CA TYR A 350 -13.08 -19.05 9.83
C TYR A 350 -12.10 -20.24 9.74
N PRO A 351 -11.52 -20.58 8.56
CA PRO A 351 -11.93 -20.07 7.26
C PRO A 351 -13.14 -20.84 6.70
N ALA A 352 -14.04 -20.12 6.04
CA ALA A 352 -15.17 -20.71 5.33
C ALA A 352 -15.54 -19.87 4.10
N ALA A 353 -15.98 -20.49 3.00
CA ALA A 353 -16.36 -19.76 1.80
C ALA A 353 -17.55 -18.81 2.01
N GLU A 354 -18.42 -19.14 2.99
CA GLU A 354 -19.59 -18.35 3.35
C GLU A 354 -19.29 -17.13 4.26
N GLY A 355 -18.04 -16.93 4.67
CA GLY A 355 -17.58 -15.88 5.59
C GLY A 355 -17.10 -16.47 6.90
N PRO A 356 -16.79 -15.73 7.99
CA PRO A 356 -16.46 -14.31 7.96
C PRO A 356 -15.10 -14.04 7.32
N SER A 357 -14.76 -12.76 7.09
CA SER A 357 -13.47 -12.34 6.52
C SER A 357 -12.84 -11.24 7.37
N GLU A 358 -11.52 -11.17 7.36
CA GLU A 358 -10.76 -10.02 7.81
C GLU A 358 -10.81 -8.86 6.80
N ILE A 359 -10.19 -7.72 7.14
CA ILE A 359 -10.01 -6.60 6.23
C ILE A 359 -8.52 -6.48 5.90
N ASN A 360 -8.11 -7.06 4.77
CA ASN A 360 -6.74 -6.95 4.24
C ASN A 360 -6.58 -5.75 3.30
N ALA A 361 -7.66 -5.33 2.66
CA ALA A 361 -7.68 -4.10 1.86
C ALA A 361 -7.40 -2.86 2.73
N THR A 362 -6.73 -1.87 2.15
CA THR A 362 -6.57 -0.56 2.81
C THR A 362 -7.89 0.21 2.78
N PRO A 363 -8.41 0.69 3.92
CA PRO A 363 -9.55 1.60 3.92
C PRO A 363 -9.21 2.87 3.13
N VAL A 364 -10.10 3.33 2.26
CA VAL A 364 -9.90 4.54 1.46
C VAL A 364 -10.77 5.66 1.98
N PHE A 365 -10.14 6.79 2.33
CA PHE A 365 -10.87 8.02 2.65
C PHE A 365 -10.95 8.93 1.43
N TYR A 366 -12.16 9.16 0.95
CA TYR A 366 -12.43 10.05 -0.16
C TYR A 366 -13.77 10.78 0.02
N ASN A 367 -13.79 12.07 -0.24
CA ASN A 367 -14.99 12.92 -0.20
C ASN A 367 -15.82 12.75 1.10
N ASN A 368 -15.14 12.80 2.26
CA ASN A 368 -15.72 12.62 3.59
C ASN A 368 -16.48 11.27 3.78
N ARG A 369 -15.98 10.21 3.16
CA ARG A 369 -16.47 8.82 3.25
C ARG A 369 -15.30 7.86 3.39
N VAL A 370 -15.55 6.70 3.99
CA VAL A 370 -14.59 5.61 4.08
C VAL A 370 -15.12 4.41 3.30
N TYR A 371 -14.29 3.87 2.41
CA TYR A 371 -14.61 2.71 1.58
C TYR A 371 -13.74 1.55 2.01
N ILE A 372 -14.34 0.38 2.25
CA ILE A 372 -13.65 -0.84 2.66
C ILE A 372 -14.19 -2.05 1.90
N ALA A 373 -13.30 -3.00 1.60
CA ALA A 373 -13.64 -4.32 1.09
C ALA A 373 -13.15 -5.38 2.07
N THR A 374 -13.93 -6.45 2.25
CA THR A 374 -13.53 -7.60 3.08
C THR A 374 -12.95 -8.73 2.24
N GLY A 375 -11.98 -9.43 2.78
CA GLY A 375 -11.37 -10.58 2.14
C GLY A 375 -10.61 -11.45 3.14
N GLN A 376 -10.21 -12.62 2.69
CA GLN A 376 -9.28 -13.49 3.38
C GLN A 376 -7.97 -13.49 2.62
N ASP A 377 -6.91 -14.02 3.22
CA ASP A 377 -5.69 -14.23 2.48
C ASP A 377 -5.92 -15.22 1.31
N PRO A 378 -5.13 -15.12 0.25
CA PRO A 378 -5.34 -15.93 -0.95
C PRO A 378 -5.28 -17.44 -0.74
N GLU A 379 -4.57 -17.93 0.26
CA GLU A 379 -4.47 -19.37 0.55
C GLU A 379 -5.79 -19.98 1.03
N HIS A 380 -6.72 -19.17 1.53
CA HIS A 380 -8.06 -19.61 1.93
C HIS A 380 -9.08 -19.58 0.79
N GLY A 381 -8.63 -19.26 -0.44
CA GLY A 381 -9.41 -19.36 -1.66
C GLY A 381 -10.52 -18.32 -1.79
N GLU A 382 -11.43 -18.64 -2.70
CA GLU A 382 -12.57 -17.78 -3.02
C GLU A 382 -13.68 -17.86 -1.98
N GLY A 383 -14.50 -16.83 -1.90
CA GLY A 383 -15.65 -16.78 -0.99
C GLY A 383 -16.44 -15.49 -1.11
N VAL A 384 -17.37 -15.28 -0.20
CA VAL A 384 -18.17 -14.06 -0.14
C VAL A 384 -17.32 -12.87 0.28
N GLY A 385 -17.61 -11.72 -0.32
CA GLY A 385 -17.00 -10.43 0.02
C GLY A 385 -18.07 -9.39 0.35
N HIS A 386 -17.62 -8.24 0.83
CA HIS A 386 -18.48 -7.11 1.15
C HIS A 386 -17.73 -5.81 0.89
N LEU A 387 -18.26 -4.98 0.02
CA LEU A 387 -17.78 -3.62 -0.21
C LEU A 387 -18.75 -2.64 0.45
N VAL A 388 -18.24 -1.76 1.30
CA VAL A 388 -19.05 -0.83 2.09
C VAL A 388 -18.50 0.58 1.98
N CYS A 389 -19.41 1.55 1.89
CA CYS A 389 -19.15 2.96 2.06
C CYS A 389 -19.74 3.44 3.39
N LEU A 390 -18.90 4.04 4.22
CA LEU A 390 -19.21 4.45 5.59
C LEU A 390 -19.22 5.97 5.76
N ASP A 391 -20.07 6.44 6.68
CA ASP A 391 -20.11 7.81 7.18
C ASP A 391 -19.15 7.96 8.39
N PRO A 392 -17.95 8.55 8.21
CA PRO A 392 -16.96 8.69 9.26
C PRO A 392 -17.29 9.78 10.29
N THR A 393 -18.41 10.48 10.13
CA THR A 393 -18.86 11.53 11.08
C THR A 393 -19.51 10.95 12.34
N LYS A 394 -19.86 9.66 12.31
CA LYS A 394 -20.44 8.89 13.42
C LYS A 394 -19.40 8.61 14.51
N LYS A 395 -19.85 8.13 15.66
CA LYS A 395 -19.00 7.79 16.82
C LYS A 395 -19.46 6.50 17.49
N GLY A 396 -18.52 5.80 18.11
CA GLY A 396 -18.77 4.55 18.82
C GLY A 396 -19.02 3.38 17.86
N ASP A 397 -19.85 2.43 18.24
CA ASP A 397 -20.28 1.37 17.35
C ASP A 397 -21.21 1.91 16.27
N ILE A 398 -20.73 1.89 15.03
CA ILE A 398 -21.49 2.39 13.88
C ILE A 398 -22.00 1.28 12.96
N THR A 399 -21.92 0.03 13.38
CA THR A 399 -22.30 -1.14 12.57
C THR A 399 -23.71 -1.01 12.00
N GLU A 400 -24.68 -0.57 12.83
CA GLU A 400 -26.07 -0.39 12.40
C GLU A 400 -26.35 0.98 11.73
N SER A 401 -25.51 1.99 11.97
CA SER A 401 -25.84 3.38 11.61
C SER A 401 -24.87 4.03 10.63
N GLY A 402 -23.70 3.41 10.39
CA GLY A 402 -22.61 4.02 9.64
C GLY A 402 -22.65 3.75 8.13
N THR A 403 -23.43 2.78 7.68
CA THR A 403 -23.51 2.42 6.26
C THR A 403 -24.23 3.49 5.45
N ILE A 404 -23.54 4.07 4.45
CA ILE A 404 -24.14 4.91 3.41
C ILE A 404 -24.71 4.00 2.32
N TRP A 405 -23.91 3.06 1.85
CA TRP A 405 -24.32 1.99 0.95
C TRP A 405 -23.44 0.75 1.12
N SER A 406 -23.93 -0.41 0.70
CA SER A 406 -23.18 -1.65 0.70
C SER A 406 -23.42 -2.44 -0.60
N TYR A 407 -22.41 -3.23 -1.01
CA TYR A 407 -22.44 -4.05 -2.19
C TYR A 407 -21.91 -5.45 -1.86
N LYS A 408 -22.78 -6.47 -2.00
CA LYS A 408 -22.48 -7.88 -1.74
C LYS A 408 -22.29 -8.70 -3.02
N GLY A 409 -22.28 -8.03 -4.18
CA GLY A 409 -22.00 -8.68 -5.47
C GLY A 409 -20.51 -8.91 -5.74
N ILE A 410 -19.64 -8.47 -4.83
CA ILE A 410 -18.19 -8.70 -4.86
C ILE A 410 -17.86 -10.01 -4.13
N LYS A 411 -16.84 -10.71 -4.58
CA LYS A 411 -16.21 -11.82 -3.85
C LYS A 411 -15.17 -11.27 -2.85
N ARG A 412 -14.47 -12.17 -2.12
CA ARG A 412 -13.37 -11.78 -1.24
C ARG A 412 -12.41 -10.86 -1.97
N SER A 413 -12.04 -9.75 -1.36
CA SER A 413 -11.18 -8.74 -1.94
C SER A 413 -10.12 -8.27 -0.97
N ILE A 414 -8.87 -8.30 -1.43
CA ILE A 414 -7.73 -7.66 -0.79
C ILE A 414 -7.37 -6.34 -1.48
N SER A 415 -8.17 -5.95 -2.48
CA SER A 415 -7.97 -4.77 -3.32
C SER A 415 -8.40 -3.49 -2.61
N THR A 416 -7.54 -2.49 -2.66
CA THR A 416 -7.84 -1.10 -2.29
C THR A 416 -8.65 -0.46 -3.42
N VAL A 417 -9.75 0.19 -3.10
CA VAL A 417 -10.58 0.83 -4.13
C VAL A 417 -9.86 1.99 -4.81
N SER A 418 -10.17 2.22 -6.08
CA SER A 418 -9.76 3.41 -6.83
C SER A 418 -10.99 4.19 -7.28
N ILE A 419 -11.00 5.50 -7.00
CA ILE A 419 -12.13 6.38 -7.30
C ILE A 419 -11.64 7.46 -8.24
N ASP A 420 -12.33 7.62 -9.37
CA ASP A 420 -12.10 8.70 -10.32
C ASP A 420 -12.88 9.96 -9.91
N PRO A 421 -12.20 11.01 -9.43
CA PRO A 421 -12.88 12.26 -9.04
C PRO A 421 -13.58 12.97 -10.20
N GLY A 422 -13.18 12.69 -11.44
CA GLY A 422 -13.70 13.36 -12.64
C GLY A 422 -15.10 12.91 -13.02
N ASN A 423 -15.47 11.67 -12.71
CA ASN A 423 -16.75 11.08 -13.10
C ASN A 423 -17.50 10.36 -11.95
N GLY A 424 -16.89 10.28 -10.76
CA GLY A 424 -17.49 9.66 -9.58
C GLY A 424 -17.58 8.14 -9.64
N LEU A 425 -16.79 7.47 -10.48
CA LEU A 425 -16.76 6.02 -10.58
C LEU A 425 -15.75 5.42 -9.60
N LEU A 426 -16.13 4.31 -9.01
CA LEU A 426 -15.31 3.48 -8.12
C LEU A 426 -15.00 2.18 -8.84
N PHE A 427 -13.74 1.77 -8.78
CA PHE A 427 -13.25 0.50 -9.29
C PHE A 427 -12.60 -0.29 -8.18
N VAL A 428 -12.84 -1.60 -8.18
CA VAL A 428 -12.28 -2.54 -7.21
C VAL A 428 -12.19 -3.92 -7.85
N SER A 429 -11.13 -4.65 -7.57
CA SER A 429 -11.00 -6.05 -7.96
C SER A 429 -11.35 -6.98 -6.81
N ASP A 430 -11.79 -8.19 -7.12
CA ASP A 430 -11.88 -9.27 -6.14
C ASP A 430 -10.92 -10.43 -6.50
N PHE A 431 -10.68 -11.29 -5.52
CA PHE A 431 -9.72 -12.37 -5.67
C PHE A 431 -10.15 -13.41 -6.73
N SER A 432 -11.46 -13.53 -7.00
CA SER A 432 -11.98 -14.44 -8.05
C SER A 432 -11.73 -13.93 -9.48
N GLY A 433 -11.08 -12.77 -9.66
CA GLY A 433 -10.70 -12.26 -10.98
C GLY A 433 -11.68 -11.26 -11.59
N TYR A 434 -12.59 -10.68 -10.81
CA TYR A 434 -13.54 -9.70 -11.32
C TYR A 434 -13.16 -8.27 -10.97
N VAL A 435 -13.21 -7.39 -11.96
CA VAL A 435 -13.14 -5.92 -11.77
C VAL A 435 -14.56 -5.37 -11.79
N HIS A 436 -14.94 -4.69 -10.72
CA HIS A 436 -16.25 -4.07 -10.56
C HIS A 436 -16.15 -2.56 -10.77
N CYS A 437 -17.08 -1.98 -11.53
CA CYS A 437 -17.27 -0.54 -11.65
C CYS A 437 -18.58 -0.14 -11.01
N LEU A 438 -18.51 0.71 -10.00
CA LEU A 438 -19.67 1.21 -9.29
C LEU A 438 -19.70 2.75 -9.30
N ASP A 439 -20.85 3.30 -9.02
CA ASP A 439 -21.01 4.70 -8.65
C ASP A 439 -20.53 4.89 -7.20
N ALA A 440 -19.53 5.74 -6.97
CA ALA A 440 -18.91 5.91 -5.64
C ALA A 440 -19.88 6.51 -4.61
N ASP A 441 -20.88 7.29 -5.04
CA ASP A 441 -21.84 7.93 -4.14
C ASP A 441 -22.97 7.00 -3.70
N THR A 442 -23.37 6.07 -4.56
CA THR A 442 -24.57 5.25 -4.36
C THR A 442 -24.33 3.75 -4.26
N GLY A 443 -23.12 3.28 -4.61
CA GLY A 443 -22.82 1.85 -4.70
C GLY A 443 -23.50 1.13 -5.86
N LYS A 444 -24.13 1.86 -6.80
CA LYS A 444 -24.78 1.27 -7.96
C LYS A 444 -23.77 0.66 -8.90
N LEU A 445 -23.91 -0.65 -9.15
CA LEU A 445 -23.09 -1.37 -10.12
C LEU A 445 -23.39 -0.87 -11.54
N HIS A 446 -22.34 -0.57 -12.31
CA HIS A 446 -22.41 -0.28 -13.74
C HIS A 446 -22.04 -1.48 -14.59
N TRP A 447 -20.91 -2.12 -14.29
CA TRP A 447 -20.42 -3.31 -15.01
C TRP A 447 -19.43 -4.13 -14.18
N ILE A 448 -19.20 -5.35 -14.62
CA ILE A 448 -18.18 -6.27 -14.13
C ILE A 448 -17.36 -6.72 -15.34
N TYR A 449 -16.03 -6.76 -15.20
CA TYR A 449 -15.11 -7.32 -16.19
C TYR A 449 -14.44 -8.56 -15.60
N ASP A 450 -14.37 -9.65 -16.37
CA ASP A 450 -13.78 -10.92 -15.97
C ASP A 450 -12.35 -11.02 -16.52
N MET A 451 -11.36 -11.00 -15.64
CA MET A 451 -9.92 -11.18 -15.94
C MET A 451 -9.55 -12.64 -16.16
N LYS A 452 -10.40 -13.58 -15.71
CA LYS A 452 -10.24 -15.05 -15.80
C LYS A 452 -9.12 -15.66 -14.94
N ALA A 453 -8.37 -14.87 -14.20
CA ALA A 453 -7.35 -15.30 -13.27
C ALA A 453 -7.48 -14.53 -11.94
N HIS A 454 -6.85 -15.01 -10.87
CA HIS A 454 -6.91 -14.36 -9.56
C HIS A 454 -6.22 -12.99 -9.58
N MET A 455 -6.76 -12.07 -8.81
CA MET A 455 -6.26 -10.69 -8.71
C MET A 455 -5.76 -10.39 -7.30
N TRP A 456 -4.46 -10.19 -7.19
CA TRP A 456 -3.79 -9.81 -5.94
C TRP A 456 -3.67 -8.29 -5.78
N GLY A 457 -3.45 -7.60 -6.90
CA GLY A 457 -3.30 -6.16 -6.96
C GLY A 457 -4.64 -5.41 -6.91
N SER A 458 -4.52 -4.11 -6.71
CA SER A 458 -5.64 -3.18 -6.82
C SER A 458 -5.72 -2.59 -8.23
N THR A 459 -6.86 -1.99 -8.57
CA THR A 459 -6.98 -1.16 -9.76
C THR A 459 -6.28 0.18 -9.55
N LEU A 460 -5.73 0.77 -10.64
CA LEU A 460 -5.24 2.15 -10.66
C LEU A 460 -6.05 2.96 -11.66
N VAL A 461 -6.56 4.11 -11.23
CA VAL A 461 -7.22 5.08 -12.14
C VAL A 461 -6.24 6.19 -12.49
N ALA A 462 -6.02 6.40 -13.78
CA ALA A 462 -5.18 7.49 -14.31
C ALA A 462 -5.56 7.82 -15.74
N ASP A 463 -5.51 9.11 -16.12
CA ASP A 463 -5.71 9.58 -17.51
C ASP A 463 -7.00 9.06 -18.16
N GLY A 464 -8.11 9.00 -17.39
CA GLY A 464 -9.39 8.47 -17.86
C GLY A 464 -9.42 6.96 -18.13
N LYS A 465 -8.47 6.21 -17.56
CA LYS A 465 -8.28 4.77 -17.72
C LYS A 465 -8.19 4.07 -16.39
N VAL A 466 -8.49 2.78 -16.39
CA VAL A 466 -8.29 1.84 -15.29
C VAL A 466 -7.24 0.82 -15.73
N TYR A 467 -6.18 0.70 -14.97
CA TYR A 467 -5.08 -0.23 -15.18
C TYR A 467 -5.10 -1.32 -14.13
N VAL A 468 -4.95 -2.57 -14.54
CA VAL A 468 -4.97 -3.72 -13.63
C VAL A 468 -4.28 -4.92 -14.24
N GLY A 469 -3.62 -5.73 -13.42
CA GLY A 469 -3.00 -7.00 -13.81
C GLY A 469 -3.47 -8.16 -12.93
N ASP A 470 -3.21 -9.39 -13.36
CA ASP A 470 -3.56 -10.62 -12.68
C ASP A 470 -2.39 -11.60 -12.50
N GLU A 471 -2.65 -12.75 -11.89
CA GLU A 471 -1.62 -13.76 -11.59
C GLU A 471 -1.16 -14.58 -12.80
N ASP A 472 -1.88 -14.55 -13.90
CA ASP A 472 -1.45 -15.18 -15.16
C ASP A 472 -0.52 -14.26 -15.98
N GLY A 473 -0.43 -12.97 -15.60
CA GLY A 473 0.37 -11.96 -16.29
C GLY A 473 -0.42 -11.14 -17.30
N ASP A 474 -1.74 -11.33 -17.35
CA ASP A 474 -2.58 -10.48 -18.17
C ASP A 474 -2.70 -9.08 -17.55
N PHE A 475 -2.54 -8.07 -18.39
CA PHE A 475 -2.65 -6.67 -18.02
C PHE A 475 -3.69 -5.97 -18.89
N VAL A 476 -4.72 -5.48 -18.24
CA VAL A 476 -5.88 -4.90 -18.91
C VAL A 476 -5.94 -3.40 -18.69
N VAL A 477 -6.26 -2.66 -19.75
CA VAL A 477 -6.57 -1.23 -19.73
C VAL A 477 -8.02 -1.03 -20.12
N LEU A 478 -8.83 -0.53 -19.18
CA LEU A 478 -10.24 -0.22 -19.41
C LEU A 478 -10.44 1.31 -19.44
N ALA A 479 -11.49 1.77 -20.10
CA ALA A 479 -11.90 3.18 -19.96
C ALA A 479 -12.54 3.41 -18.57
N SER A 480 -12.21 4.54 -17.94
CA SER A 480 -12.91 5.01 -16.74
C SER A 480 -14.26 5.60 -17.16
N ASP A 481 -15.25 4.75 -17.44
CA ASP A 481 -16.57 5.11 -17.96
C ASP A 481 -17.67 4.21 -17.40
N LYS A 482 -18.91 4.69 -17.37
CA LYS A 482 -20.12 3.93 -17.00
C LYS A 482 -20.43 2.79 -17.98
N LYS A 483 -19.92 2.85 -19.19
CA LYS A 483 -19.97 1.79 -20.18
C LYS A 483 -18.64 1.05 -20.17
N MET A 484 -18.67 -0.26 -19.94
CA MET A 484 -17.49 -1.11 -20.03
C MET A 484 -16.89 -1.02 -21.45
N THR A 485 -15.62 -0.61 -21.51
CA THR A 485 -14.86 -0.51 -22.76
C THR A 485 -13.43 -0.99 -22.51
N LEU A 486 -13.07 -2.10 -23.11
CA LEU A 486 -11.71 -2.61 -23.14
C LEU A 486 -10.90 -1.79 -24.14
N LEU A 487 -9.81 -1.16 -23.70
CA LEU A 487 -8.90 -0.39 -24.55
C LEU A 487 -7.75 -1.26 -25.06
N SER A 488 -7.20 -2.11 -24.20
CA SER A 488 -6.20 -3.12 -24.55
C SER A 488 -6.10 -4.21 -23.50
N GLU A 489 -5.57 -5.33 -23.95
CA GLU A 489 -5.15 -6.47 -23.14
C GLU A 489 -3.75 -6.85 -23.62
N THR A 490 -2.81 -7.00 -22.68
CA THR A 490 -1.39 -7.26 -22.96
C THR A 490 -0.91 -8.31 -21.97
N TYR A 491 -0.10 -9.25 -22.43
CA TYR A 491 0.49 -10.29 -21.60
C TYR A 491 1.92 -9.90 -21.18
N PHE A 492 2.22 -9.98 -19.89
CA PHE A 492 3.55 -9.94 -19.32
C PHE A 492 4.08 -11.36 -19.07
N PRO A 493 5.39 -11.63 -19.27
CA PRO A 493 5.91 -12.98 -19.15
C PRO A 493 6.08 -13.47 -17.70
N ALA A 494 5.38 -12.85 -16.74
CA ALA A 494 5.37 -13.24 -15.34
C ALA A 494 4.11 -12.67 -14.62
N PRO A 495 3.63 -13.32 -13.55
CA PRO A 495 2.50 -12.86 -12.74
C PRO A 495 2.61 -11.40 -12.28
N ILE A 496 1.46 -10.72 -12.14
CA ILE A 496 1.37 -9.35 -11.64
C ILE A 496 0.60 -9.37 -10.32
N TYR A 497 1.33 -9.33 -9.21
CA TYR A 497 0.74 -9.31 -7.86
C TYR A 497 0.63 -7.90 -7.28
N SER A 498 1.39 -6.95 -7.81
CA SER A 498 1.37 -5.57 -7.36
C SER A 498 0.35 -4.72 -8.12
N THR A 499 -0.03 -3.60 -7.52
CA THR A 499 -0.83 -2.58 -8.22
C THR A 499 0.07 -1.75 -9.12
N PRO A 500 -0.31 -1.46 -10.38
CA PRO A 500 0.43 -0.52 -11.21
C PRO A 500 0.43 0.88 -10.57
N VAL A 501 1.47 1.67 -10.83
CA VAL A 501 1.59 3.03 -10.31
C VAL A 501 2.01 4.01 -11.41
N VAL A 502 1.68 5.28 -11.23
CA VAL A 502 2.02 6.33 -12.19
C VAL A 502 2.78 7.44 -11.49
N ALA A 503 3.97 7.73 -11.98
CA ALA A 503 4.76 8.88 -11.55
C ALA A 503 5.42 9.55 -12.76
N ASN A 504 5.53 10.87 -12.72
CA ASN A 504 6.30 11.67 -13.67
C ASN A 504 5.98 11.36 -15.15
N GLY A 505 4.71 11.03 -15.47
CA GLY A 505 4.24 10.71 -16.83
C GLY A 505 4.61 9.30 -17.31
N VAL A 506 5.05 8.43 -16.43
CA VAL A 506 5.42 7.03 -16.70
C VAL A 506 4.48 6.11 -15.92
N LEU A 507 3.99 5.06 -16.57
CA LEU A 507 3.27 3.95 -15.94
C LEU A 507 4.28 2.86 -15.56
N TYR A 508 4.31 2.48 -14.30
CA TYR A 508 5.17 1.42 -13.79
C TYR A 508 4.34 0.18 -13.48
N VAL A 509 4.79 -0.96 -13.99
CA VAL A 509 4.18 -2.27 -13.73
C VAL A 509 5.26 -3.19 -13.18
N ALA A 510 5.10 -3.62 -11.93
CA ALA A 510 5.95 -4.65 -11.36
C ALA A 510 5.26 -6.00 -11.53
N THR A 511 5.92 -6.90 -12.26
CA THR A 511 5.60 -8.32 -12.24
C THR A 511 6.31 -8.98 -11.05
N GLN A 512 6.11 -10.25 -10.87
CA GLN A 512 6.81 -11.04 -9.84
C GLN A 512 8.34 -10.89 -9.91
N SER A 513 8.89 -10.74 -11.13
CA SER A 513 10.34 -10.78 -11.37
C SER A 513 10.94 -9.51 -11.98
N HIS A 514 10.14 -8.60 -12.52
CA HIS A 514 10.62 -7.40 -13.22
C HIS A 514 9.76 -6.18 -12.93
N LEU A 515 10.41 -5.01 -12.98
CA LEU A 515 9.74 -3.71 -13.00
C LEU A 515 9.88 -3.11 -14.40
N TYR A 516 8.75 -2.77 -15.02
CA TYR A 516 8.67 -2.14 -16.33
C TYR A 516 8.28 -0.66 -16.19
N ALA A 517 8.99 0.21 -16.89
CA ALA A 517 8.63 1.61 -17.07
C ALA A 517 8.02 1.81 -18.45
N LEU A 518 6.73 2.08 -18.51
CA LEU A 518 5.95 2.18 -19.74
C LEU A 518 5.67 3.64 -20.08
N HIS A 519 5.95 4.04 -21.33
CA HIS A 519 5.77 5.41 -21.78
C HIS A 519 5.49 5.47 -23.28
N ASP A 520 4.48 6.21 -23.67
CA ASP A 520 4.17 6.49 -25.09
C ASP A 520 4.55 7.94 -25.41
N GLU A 521 5.71 8.14 -26.04
CA GLU A 521 6.23 9.48 -26.36
C GLU A 521 5.28 10.30 -27.23
N ALA A 522 4.59 9.65 -28.19
CA ALA A 522 3.68 10.34 -29.10
C ALA A 522 2.45 10.87 -28.35
N ARG A 523 1.87 10.06 -27.45
CA ARG A 523 0.76 10.47 -26.60
C ARG A 523 1.15 11.53 -25.59
N ALA A 524 2.29 11.37 -24.93
CA ALA A 524 2.81 12.33 -23.97
C ALA A 524 3.02 13.70 -24.61
N LYS A 525 3.58 13.74 -25.82
CA LYS A 525 3.74 14.96 -26.62
C LYS A 525 2.39 15.57 -26.98
N ALA A 526 1.46 14.79 -27.54
CA ALA A 526 0.13 15.26 -27.92
C ALA A 526 -0.64 15.85 -26.73
N ALA A 527 -0.54 15.23 -25.54
CA ALA A 527 -1.16 15.73 -24.32
C ALA A 527 -0.54 17.06 -23.84
N THR A 528 0.78 17.23 -24.01
CA THR A 528 1.49 18.49 -23.70
C THR A 528 1.06 19.61 -24.67
N ASP A 529 1.00 19.34 -25.97
CA ASP A 529 0.59 20.31 -27.00
C ASP A 529 -0.86 20.79 -26.78
N GLN A 530 -1.77 19.91 -26.36
CA GLN A 530 -3.15 20.28 -26.01
C GLN A 530 -3.26 21.15 -24.76
N LYS A 531 -2.37 20.97 -23.76
CA LYS A 531 -2.33 21.81 -22.55
C LYS A 531 -1.80 23.21 -22.84
N THR A 532 -0.86 23.34 -23.78
CA THR A 532 -0.29 24.66 -24.18
C THR A 532 -1.20 25.45 -25.12
N ALA A 533 -2.16 24.80 -25.78
CA ALA A 533 -3.13 25.41 -26.67
C ALA A 533 -4.41 25.94 -25.97
N LYS A 534 -4.60 25.64 -24.70
CA LYS A 534 -5.68 26.15 -23.82
C LYS A 534 -5.18 27.22 -22.88
#